data_fc1bcd395ca73946c9df585ba575900e
#
_entry.id   fc1bcd395ca73946c9df585ba575900e
#
_cell.length_a   1.000
_cell.length_b   1.000
_cell.length_c   1.000
_cell.angle_alpha   90.00
_cell.angle_beta   90.00
_cell.angle_gamma   90.00
#
_symmetry.space_group_name_H-M   'P 1'
#
loop_
_entity.id
_entity.type
_entity.pdbx_description
1 polymer ?
#
loop_
_entity_poly.entity_id
_entity_poly.type
_entity_poly.pdbx_seq_one_letter_code
_entity_poly.pdbx_strand_id
1 'polypeptide(L)'
;EITTRLVGSEMCIRDRSWCTAVLSGDRLTVEIEENAEELRNAAISIMNGESVIGKITVEQGIAPTLSLESNTAEFTNEGGGIDPITVTTNQERWDAACDAGWITISKEGDKLRLTASPNPDGGNRPAVVTVTTGCKDNPAEVSAAINVTQGPPSLILEYTVPAGGKIILPLSGAIDCTVDYGDGYSEKLALTLNPATGSLINYEYAEAGVYEVSVSGSVEQLYSLQGHSETSRSYLTAVKQWGNVNLTSMYYAFYLCSNLKTLPENTTDSFAEVTTFKYAFEGCSGLQTIPASLFSGCDKVTDVLGCFTKCASL
;
A
#
# COMPACT_ATOMS: atom_id res chain seq x y z
N GLU A 1 -39.51 23.04 9.86
CA GLU A 1 -40.23 24.33 9.90
C GLU A 1 -41.55 24.10 10.65
N ILE A 2 -41.65 24.62 11.90
CA ILE A 2 -42.92 24.55 12.66
C ILE A 2 -43.55 25.92 12.55
N THR A 3 -44.56 26.02 11.67
CA THR A 3 -45.35 27.24 11.49
C THR A 3 -46.53 27.22 12.48
N THR A 4 -46.40 27.91 13.60
CA THR A 4 -47.54 28.19 14.48
C THR A 4 -47.81 29.71 14.46
N ARG A 5 -48.98 30.09 14.00
CA ARG A 5 -49.42 31.49 13.96
C ARG A 5 -49.77 31.94 15.38
N LEU A 6 -48.87 32.66 16.02
CA LEU A 6 -49.03 33.24 17.36
C LEU A 6 -49.24 34.74 17.25
N VAL A 7 -50.47 35.21 17.51
CA VAL A 7 -50.77 36.64 17.53
C VAL A 7 -50.72 37.10 18.99
N GLY A 8 -49.74 37.96 19.31
CA GLY A 8 -49.67 38.62 20.64
C GLY A 8 -48.94 37.85 21.72
N SER A 9 -48.09 36.91 21.40
CA SER A 9 -47.27 36.16 22.38
C SER A 9 -45.89 36.79 22.55
N GLU A 10 -45.46 36.96 23.80
CA GLU A 10 -44.07 37.29 24.17
C GLU A 10 -43.32 35.97 24.39
N MET A 11 -42.10 35.96 23.94
CA MET A 11 -41.25 34.80 24.13
C MET A 11 -40.23 35.09 25.24
N CYS A 12 -40.19 34.22 26.22
CA CYS A 12 -39.17 34.24 27.23
C CYS A 12 -38.27 33.04 27.03
N ILE A 13 -37.06 33.29 26.65
CA ILE A 13 -36.05 32.23 26.55
C ILE A 13 -35.09 32.48 27.68
N ARG A 14 -34.88 31.51 28.51
CA ARG A 14 -33.62 31.35 29.22
C ARG A 14 -33.59 30.11 30.03
N ASP A 15 -32.94 29.13 29.47
CA ASP A 15 -32.40 28.08 30.29
C ASP A 15 -30.87 28.00 30.13
N ARG A 16 -30.35 28.30 28.94
CA ARG A 16 -28.91 28.14 28.64
C ARG A 16 -28.41 29.25 27.73
N SER A 17 -27.16 29.72 28.01
CA SER A 17 -26.49 30.77 27.21
C SER A 17 -26.16 30.31 25.78
N TRP A 18 -25.94 29.03 25.57
CA TRP A 18 -25.57 28.45 24.29
C TRP A 18 -26.76 28.23 23.31
N CYS A 19 -27.99 28.43 23.76
CA CYS A 19 -29.19 28.26 22.96
C CYS A 19 -29.99 29.57 23.03
N THR A 20 -30.09 30.24 21.90
CA THR A 20 -30.89 31.47 21.77
C THR A 20 -32.02 31.25 20.79
N ALA A 21 -33.16 31.91 21.03
CA ALA A 21 -34.27 31.82 20.09
C ALA A 21 -34.91 33.20 19.92
N VAL A 22 -35.31 33.51 18.71
CA VAL A 22 -35.93 34.79 18.30
C VAL A 22 -37.24 34.48 17.60
N LEU A 23 -38.33 35.07 18.04
CA LEU A 23 -39.63 35.03 17.40
C LEU A 23 -39.78 36.24 16.48
N SER A 24 -40.07 36.04 15.22
CA SER A 24 -40.36 37.10 14.23
C SER A 24 -41.62 36.74 13.47
N GLY A 25 -42.73 37.39 13.83
CA GLY A 25 -44.07 37.03 13.33
C GLY A 25 -44.49 35.65 13.78
N ASP A 26 -44.70 34.75 12.87
CA ASP A 26 -45.09 33.34 13.10
C ASP A 26 -43.91 32.36 13.02
N ARG A 27 -42.67 32.89 12.89
CA ARG A 27 -41.43 32.10 12.73
C ARG A 27 -40.56 32.19 13.98
N LEU A 28 -40.26 31.03 14.58
CA LEU A 28 -39.23 30.89 15.61
C LEU A 28 -37.92 30.46 15.02
N THR A 29 -36.86 31.27 15.20
CA THR A 29 -35.48 30.93 14.84
C THR A 29 -34.73 30.54 16.09
N VAL A 30 -34.12 29.37 16.10
CA VAL A 30 -33.27 28.88 17.20
C VAL A 30 -31.83 28.84 16.71
N GLU A 31 -30.93 29.53 17.44
CA GLU A 31 -29.49 29.50 17.21
C GLU A 31 -28.80 28.80 18.38
N ILE A 32 -27.88 27.89 18.07
CA ILE A 32 -27.14 27.10 19.05
C ILE A 32 -25.65 27.26 18.81
N GLU A 33 -24.88 27.42 19.90
CA GLU A 33 -23.43 27.43 19.86
C GLU A 33 -22.87 26.01 19.71
N GLU A 34 -21.68 25.87 19.13
CA GLU A 34 -20.98 24.59 19.03
C GLU A 34 -20.79 23.93 20.40
N ASN A 35 -20.92 22.60 20.45
CA ASN A 35 -20.74 21.81 21.66
C ASN A 35 -19.62 20.78 21.47
N ALA A 36 -18.54 20.97 22.18
CA ALA A 36 -17.36 20.09 22.16
C ALA A 36 -17.23 19.19 23.39
N GLU A 37 -18.10 19.34 24.41
CA GLU A 37 -17.88 18.70 25.70
C GLU A 37 -18.85 17.56 26.02
N GLU A 38 -20.11 17.84 26.27
CA GLU A 38 -21.09 16.85 26.74
C GLU A 38 -22.46 17.03 26.08
N LEU A 39 -23.26 15.95 26.06
CA LEU A 39 -24.66 16.04 25.68
C LEU A 39 -25.36 17.11 26.53
N ARG A 40 -26.00 18.09 25.91
CA ARG A 40 -26.64 19.18 26.61
C ARG A 40 -28.06 19.43 26.11
N ASN A 41 -28.92 19.86 27.05
CA ASN A 41 -30.32 20.11 26.81
C ASN A 41 -30.67 21.55 27.18
N ALA A 42 -31.55 22.15 26.39
CA ALA A 42 -32.18 23.42 26.69
C ALA A 42 -33.71 23.33 26.49
N ALA A 43 -34.42 24.19 27.17
CA ALA A 43 -35.87 24.33 27.01
C ALA A 43 -36.22 25.75 26.58
N ILE A 44 -37.01 25.85 25.51
CA ILE A 44 -37.56 27.10 25.02
C ILE A 44 -39.06 27.12 25.42
N SER A 45 -39.44 28.09 26.26
CA SER A 45 -40.85 28.27 26.64
C SER A 45 -41.50 29.38 25.82
N ILE A 46 -42.62 29.06 25.20
CA ILE A 46 -43.42 30.03 24.44
C ILE A 46 -44.46 30.57 25.41
N MET A 47 -44.44 31.90 25.62
CA MET A 47 -45.25 32.56 26.60
C MET A 47 -46.34 33.43 25.95
N ASN A 48 -47.49 33.50 26.58
CA ASN A 48 -48.50 34.51 26.29
C ASN A 48 -48.77 35.26 27.62
N GLY A 49 -48.20 36.47 27.77
CA GLY A 49 -48.08 37.12 29.06
C GLY A 49 -47.30 36.25 30.05
N GLU A 50 -47.87 35.97 31.23
CA GLU A 50 -47.21 35.14 32.25
C GLU A 50 -47.47 33.63 32.07
N SER A 51 -48.25 33.22 31.08
CA SER A 51 -48.65 31.81 30.87
C SER A 51 -47.79 31.15 29.83
N VAL A 52 -47.23 29.95 30.13
CA VAL A 52 -46.57 29.09 29.19
C VAL A 52 -47.60 28.40 28.31
N ILE A 53 -47.59 28.68 27.01
CA ILE A 53 -48.51 28.08 26.04
C ILE A 53 -47.86 26.97 25.17
N GLY A 54 -46.54 26.85 25.23
CA GLY A 54 -45.78 25.81 24.55
C GLY A 54 -44.38 25.68 25.07
N LYS A 55 -43.81 24.49 24.91
CA LYS A 55 -42.41 24.18 25.26
C LYS A 55 -41.74 23.40 24.16
N ILE A 56 -40.54 23.81 23.81
CA ILE A 56 -39.66 23.10 22.86
C ILE A 56 -38.43 22.66 23.63
N THR A 57 -38.08 21.39 23.54
CA THR A 57 -36.84 20.86 24.08
C THR A 57 -35.82 20.82 22.95
N VAL A 58 -34.62 21.40 23.19
CA VAL A 58 -33.47 21.34 22.29
C VAL A 58 -32.45 20.43 22.92
N GLU A 59 -32.06 19.38 22.21
CA GLU A 59 -30.99 18.48 22.60
C GLU A 59 -29.81 18.67 21.61
N GLN A 60 -28.62 18.82 22.13
CA GLN A 60 -27.40 18.97 21.33
C GLN A 60 -26.36 17.95 21.76
N GLY A 61 -26.00 17.08 20.80
CA GLY A 61 -24.90 16.14 20.96
C GLY A 61 -23.52 16.83 20.95
N ILE A 62 -22.50 16.04 21.13
CA ILE A 62 -21.11 16.47 21.08
C ILE A 62 -20.70 16.57 19.61
N ALA A 63 -19.94 17.61 19.23
CA ALA A 63 -19.35 17.69 17.90
C ALA A 63 -18.45 16.46 17.64
N PRO A 64 -18.65 15.74 16.53
CA PRO A 64 -17.85 14.55 16.28
C PRO A 64 -16.38 14.88 16.03
N THR A 65 -15.50 14.08 16.62
CA THR A 65 -14.07 14.10 16.35
C THR A 65 -13.60 12.78 15.79
N LEU A 66 -12.62 12.79 14.90
CA LEU A 66 -12.04 11.61 14.29
C LEU A 66 -10.55 11.82 14.07
N SER A 67 -9.74 10.86 14.52
CA SER A 67 -8.34 10.78 14.19
C SER A 67 -7.91 9.35 13.92
N LEU A 68 -6.89 9.19 13.08
CA LEU A 68 -6.32 7.91 12.70
C LEU A 68 -4.87 7.85 13.17
N GLU A 69 -4.42 6.69 13.65
CA GLU A 69 -3.03 6.43 14.01
C GLU A 69 -2.10 6.58 12.80
N SER A 70 -2.59 6.18 11.60
CA SER A 70 -1.90 6.36 10.32
C SER A 70 -2.89 6.79 9.24
N ASN A 71 -2.46 7.66 8.35
CA ASN A 71 -3.19 8.08 7.15
C ASN A 71 -2.63 7.45 5.87
N THR A 72 -1.71 6.50 5.98
CA THR A 72 -1.14 5.72 4.89
C THR A 72 -1.13 4.24 5.23
N ALA A 73 -1.23 3.39 4.20
CA ALA A 73 -1.09 1.94 4.29
C ALA A 73 -0.41 1.42 3.03
N GLU A 74 0.62 0.61 3.20
CA GLU A 74 1.39 0.05 2.10
C GLU A 74 1.31 -1.47 2.13
N PHE A 75 1.04 -2.07 0.97
CA PHE A 75 1.00 -3.51 0.78
C PHE A 75 2.07 -3.94 -0.22
N THR A 76 2.66 -5.09 0.02
CA THR A 76 3.44 -5.78 -1.01
C THR A 76 2.53 -6.32 -2.11
N ASN A 77 3.10 -6.74 -3.24
CA ASN A 77 2.35 -7.37 -4.32
C ASN A 77 1.61 -8.64 -3.90
N GLU A 78 2.13 -9.37 -2.92
CA GLU A 78 1.51 -10.60 -2.38
C GLU A 78 0.19 -10.31 -1.66
N GLY A 79 -0.05 -9.06 -1.27
CA GLY A 79 -1.22 -8.69 -0.48
C GLY A 79 -1.07 -9.12 0.98
N GLY A 80 -2.16 -9.62 1.55
CA GLY A 80 -2.21 -9.98 2.98
C GLY A 80 -2.68 -8.83 3.85
N GLY A 81 -2.57 -9.00 5.17
CA GLY A 81 -2.94 -7.99 6.17
C GLY A 81 -1.76 -7.15 6.60
N ILE A 82 -2.05 -5.92 7.03
CA ILE A 82 -1.11 -5.04 7.74
C ILE A 82 -1.52 -4.91 9.20
N ASP A 83 -0.65 -4.32 10.02
CA ASP A 83 -0.98 -3.99 11.40
C ASP A 83 -2.24 -3.12 11.48
N PRO A 84 -3.13 -3.40 12.44
CA PRO A 84 -4.39 -2.68 12.55
C PRO A 84 -4.17 -1.21 12.87
N ILE A 85 -4.86 -0.33 12.15
CA ILE A 85 -4.84 1.12 12.37
C ILE A 85 -5.84 1.48 13.46
N THR A 86 -5.41 2.22 14.48
CA THR A 86 -6.30 2.71 15.54
C THR A 86 -7.13 3.88 15.03
N VAL A 87 -8.44 3.80 15.25
CA VAL A 87 -9.42 4.85 14.98
C VAL A 87 -9.88 5.44 16.30
N THR A 88 -9.63 6.73 16.51
CA THR A 88 -10.04 7.44 17.73
C THR A 88 -11.16 8.42 17.41
N THR A 89 -12.29 8.25 18.09
CA THR A 89 -13.45 9.14 17.96
C THR A 89 -14.14 9.31 19.31
N ASN A 90 -14.81 10.44 19.51
CA ASN A 90 -15.70 10.68 20.66
C ASN A 90 -17.14 10.19 20.41
N GLN A 91 -17.40 9.53 19.30
CA GLN A 91 -18.71 8.97 18.94
C GLN A 91 -18.77 7.47 19.21
N GLU A 92 -19.98 6.95 19.45
CA GLU A 92 -20.19 5.52 19.69
C GLU A 92 -19.90 4.65 18.45
N ARG A 93 -19.96 5.25 17.26
CA ARG A 93 -19.84 4.53 15.98
C ARG A 93 -18.96 5.27 15.01
N TRP A 94 -18.23 4.50 14.27
CA TRP A 94 -17.52 4.93 13.07
C TRP A 94 -17.70 3.86 12.00
N ASP A 95 -17.48 4.22 10.74
CA ASP A 95 -17.50 3.30 9.62
C ASP A 95 -16.31 3.54 8.68
N ALA A 96 -16.03 2.56 7.83
CA ALA A 96 -14.96 2.67 6.84
C ALA A 96 -15.41 2.04 5.53
N ALA A 97 -15.09 2.70 4.42
CA ALA A 97 -15.42 2.25 3.07
C ALA A 97 -14.24 2.45 2.11
N CYS A 98 -14.17 1.58 1.10
CA CYS A 98 -13.23 1.68 0.00
C CYS A 98 -13.89 1.15 -1.26
N ASP A 99 -13.76 1.86 -2.37
CA ASP A 99 -14.31 1.43 -3.67
C ASP A 99 -13.40 0.43 -4.39
N ALA A 100 -12.17 0.25 -3.92
CA ALA A 100 -11.22 -0.69 -4.53
C ALA A 100 -11.55 -2.13 -4.14
N GLY A 101 -12.01 -2.93 -5.08
CA GLY A 101 -12.43 -4.33 -4.86
C GLY A 101 -11.31 -5.28 -4.42
N TRP A 102 -10.05 -4.82 -4.43
CA TRP A 102 -8.90 -5.58 -3.97
C TRP A 102 -8.55 -5.35 -2.48
N ILE A 103 -9.25 -4.43 -1.79
CA ILE A 103 -9.12 -4.18 -0.35
C ILE A 103 -10.34 -4.75 0.37
N THR A 104 -10.07 -5.53 1.40
CA THR A 104 -11.07 -5.99 2.36
C THR A 104 -10.89 -5.23 3.66
N ILE A 105 -11.99 -4.69 4.18
CA ILE A 105 -12.04 -3.93 5.42
C ILE A 105 -12.73 -4.76 6.49
N SER A 106 -12.16 -4.82 7.69
CA SER A 106 -12.82 -5.35 8.88
C SER A 106 -12.56 -4.46 10.09
N LYS A 107 -13.51 -4.46 11.05
CA LYS A 107 -13.46 -3.65 12.25
C LYS A 107 -13.47 -4.54 13.48
N GLU A 108 -12.63 -4.21 14.46
CA GLU A 108 -12.58 -4.89 15.75
C GLU A 108 -12.40 -3.85 16.87
N GLY A 109 -13.52 -3.42 17.45
CA GLY A 109 -13.53 -2.30 18.40
C GLY A 109 -13.09 -0.99 17.76
N ASP A 110 -11.99 -0.43 18.25
CA ASP A 110 -11.33 0.77 17.72
C ASP A 110 -10.28 0.49 16.64
N LYS A 111 -10.13 -0.78 16.20
CA LYS A 111 -9.14 -1.21 15.23
C LYS A 111 -9.74 -1.39 13.84
N LEU A 112 -9.16 -0.73 12.87
CA LEU A 112 -9.40 -0.92 11.46
C LEU A 112 -8.37 -1.89 10.90
N ARG A 113 -8.81 -3.03 10.37
CA ARG A 113 -7.95 -4.00 9.68
C ARG A 113 -8.17 -3.90 8.18
N LEU A 114 -7.07 -3.75 7.46
CA LEU A 114 -7.04 -3.76 6.01
C LEU A 114 -6.34 -5.02 5.53
N THR A 115 -6.91 -5.67 4.53
CA THR A 115 -6.31 -6.83 3.86
C THR A 115 -6.40 -6.60 2.36
N ALA A 116 -5.29 -6.75 1.65
CA ALA A 116 -5.23 -6.64 0.20
C ALA A 116 -5.19 -8.02 -0.46
N SER A 117 -5.87 -8.19 -1.60
CA SER A 117 -5.62 -9.34 -2.48
C SER A 117 -4.28 -9.18 -3.22
N PRO A 118 -3.65 -10.26 -3.73
CA PRO A 118 -2.45 -10.15 -4.53
C PRO A 118 -2.61 -9.19 -5.70
N ASN A 119 -1.53 -8.51 -6.07
CA ASN A 119 -1.45 -7.63 -7.25
C ASN A 119 -0.67 -8.34 -8.36
N PRO A 120 -1.33 -9.09 -9.26
CA PRO A 120 -0.66 -9.77 -10.37
C PRO A 120 -0.26 -8.81 -11.49
N ASP A 121 -0.89 -7.63 -11.53
CA ASP A 121 -0.69 -6.64 -12.58
C ASP A 121 0.61 -5.86 -12.32
N GLY A 122 1.36 -5.56 -13.36
CA GLY A 122 2.72 -5.04 -13.28
C GLY A 122 2.90 -3.60 -12.77
N GLY A 123 1.86 -2.96 -12.22
CA GLY A 123 1.90 -1.57 -11.79
C GLY A 123 1.56 -1.35 -10.31
N ASN A 124 1.93 -0.17 -9.79
CA ASN A 124 1.40 0.30 -8.52
C ASN A 124 -0.11 0.54 -8.62
N ARG A 125 -0.87 0.08 -7.65
CA ARG A 125 -2.30 0.39 -7.56
C ARG A 125 -2.63 1.17 -6.29
N PRO A 126 -3.14 2.41 -6.43
CA PRO A 126 -3.58 3.20 -5.30
C PRO A 126 -5.04 2.90 -4.96
N ALA A 127 -5.39 3.16 -3.71
CA ALA A 127 -6.77 3.23 -3.24
C ALA A 127 -6.89 4.23 -2.09
N VAL A 128 -8.12 4.59 -1.75
CA VAL A 128 -8.42 5.43 -0.59
C VAL A 128 -9.46 4.73 0.25
N VAL A 129 -9.12 4.51 1.52
CA VAL A 129 -10.09 4.09 2.53
C VAL A 129 -10.58 5.33 3.26
N THR A 130 -11.88 5.57 3.21
CA THR A 130 -12.52 6.69 3.92
C THR A 130 -13.13 6.17 5.21
N VAL A 131 -12.69 6.74 6.33
CA VAL A 131 -13.26 6.48 7.66
C VAL A 131 -14.16 7.64 8.01
N THR A 132 -15.38 7.36 8.47
CA THR A 132 -16.40 8.37 8.81
C THR A 132 -16.95 8.14 10.20
N THR A 133 -17.29 9.21 10.87
CA THR A 133 -18.01 9.18 12.13
C THR A 133 -18.98 10.37 12.22
N GLY A 134 -20.06 10.21 12.93
CA GLY A 134 -21.06 11.26 13.14
C GLY A 134 -22.00 10.89 14.29
N CYS A 135 -22.78 11.87 14.76
CA CYS A 135 -23.83 11.65 15.73
C CYS A 135 -25.02 10.94 15.07
N LYS A 136 -25.65 10.02 15.80
CA LYS A 136 -26.84 9.28 15.34
C LYS A 136 -27.95 10.18 14.82
N ASP A 137 -28.11 11.35 15.40
CA ASP A 137 -29.19 12.31 15.11
C ASP A 137 -28.68 13.65 14.53
N ASN A 138 -27.38 13.73 14.18
CA ASN A 138 -26.78 14.93 13.58
C ASN A 138 -26.02 14.52 12.31
N PRO A 139 -26.39 15.07 11.13
CA PRO A 139 -25.73 14.77 9.86
C PRO A 139 -24.33 15.38 9.69
N ALA A 140 -23.79 16.03 10.71
CA ALA A 140 -22.39 16.49 10.68
C ALA A 140 -21.45 15.29 10.74
N GLU A 141 -21.13 14.73 9.60
CA GLU A 141 -20.13 13.68 9.46
C GLU A 141 -18.73 14.27 9.40
N VAL A 142 -17.81 13.66 10.14
CA VAL A 142 -16.38 13.92 10.02
C VAL A 142 -15.73 12.74 9.35
N SER A 143 -14.87 12.99 8.38
CA SER A 143 -14.17 11.94 7.64
C SER A 143 -12.66 12.12 7.71
N ALA A 144 -11.95 11.00 7.64
CA ALA A 144 -10.50 10.93 7.50
C ALA A 144 -10.16 9.88 6.43
N ALA A 145 -9.11 10.13 5.66
CA ALA A 145 -8.68 9.26 4.58
C ALA A 145 -7.39 8.53 4.92
N ILE A 146 -7.32 7.26 4.52
CA ILE A 146 -6.10 6.47 4.49
C ILE A 146 -5.75 6.25 3.03
N ASN A 147 -4.59 6.78 2.60
CA ASN A 147 -4.06 6.53 1.28
C ASN A 147 -3.39 5.15 1.27
N VAL A 148 -3.93 4.26 0.47
CA VAL A 148 -3.44 2.88 0.35
C VAL A 148 -2.69 2.74 -0.95
N THR A 149 -1.52 2.11 -0.89
CA THR A 149 -0.74 1.73 -2.07
C THR A 149 -0.38 0.26 -2.00
N GLN A 150 -0.42 -0.39 -3.16
CA GLN A 150 0.14 -1.74 -3.30
C GLN A 150 1.11 -1.76 -4.48
N GLY A 151 2.33 -2.21 -4.20
CA GLY A 151 3.41 -2.24 -5.17
C GLY A 151 3.20 -3.29 -6.27
N PRO A 152 4.03 -3.21 -7.33
CA PRO A 152 4.09 -4.22 -8.37
C PRO A 152 4.69 -5.53 -7.83
N PRO A 153 4.54 -6.63 -8.58
CA PRO A 153 5.22 -7.88 -8.27
C PRO A 153 6.74 -7.69 -8.12
N SER A 154 7.32 -8.34 -7.11
CA SER A 154 8.77 -8.33 -6.86
C SER A 154 9.51 -9.26 -7.84
N LEU A 155 10.78 -8.98 -8.12
CA LEU A 155 11.70 -9.98 -8.67
C LEU A 155 12.05 -10.98 -7.56
N ILE A 156 11.85 -12.29 -7.79
CA ILE A 156 12.17 -13.33 -6.81
C ILE A 156 13.20 -14.28 -7.40
N LEU A 157 14.36 -14.36 -6.72
CA LEU A 157 15.49 -15.20 -7.07
C LEU A 157 15.67 -16.28 -6.00
N GLU A 158 15.74 -17.55 -6.40
CA GLU A 158 15.98 -18.68 -5.48
C GLU A 158 17.46 -19.02 -5.46
N TYR A 159 18.04 -19.04 -4.26
CA TYR A 159 19.41 -19.43 -4.01
C TYR A 159 19.47 -20.66 -3.12
N THR A 160 20.30 -21.64 -3.51
CA THR A 160 20.66 -22.76 -2.64
C THR A 160 22.08 -22.53 -2.16
N VAL A 161 22.26 -22.30 -0.86
CA VAL A 161 23.56 -21.92 -0.30
C VAL A 161 23.98 -22.88 0.84
N PRO A 162 25.28 -23.18 1.00
CA PRO A 162 25.81 -23.84 2.20
C PRO A 162 25.87 -22.86 3.38
N ALA A 163 26.10 -23.37 4.60
CA ALA A 163 26.39 -22.53 5.75
C ALA A 163 27.63 -21.65 5.49
N GLY A 164 27.54 -20.35 5.81
CA GLY A 164 28.56 -19.35 5.47
C GLY A 164 28.61 -19.03 3.97
N GLY A 165 27.61 -19.45 3.18
CA GLY A 165 27.55 -19.18 1.75
C GLY A 165 27.26 -17.71 1.46
N LYS A 166 28.07 -17.10 0.59
CA LYS A 166 27.98 -15.70 0.22
C LYS A 166 27.43 -15.54 -1.18
N ILE A 167 26.24 -14.97 -1.29
CA ILE A 167 25.66 -14.59 -2.58
C ILE A 167 26.10 -13.20 -3.01
N ILE A 168 26.02 -12.93 -4.30
CA ILE A 168 26.16 -11.61 -4.90
C ILE A 168 24.93 -11.40 -5.76
N LEU A 169 24.16 -10.37 -5.45
CA LEU A 169 22.94 -10.07 -6.21
C LEU A 169 23.31 -9.50 -7.58
N PRO A 170 22.60 -9.91 -8.64
CA PRO A 170 22.85 -9.42 -10.00
C PRO A 170 22.22 -8.05 -10.24
N LEU A 171 22.26 -7.14 -9.26
CA LEU A 171 21.65 -5.82 -9.35
C LEU A 171 22.72 -4.79 -9.75
N SER A 172 22.40 -3.90 -10.70
CA SER A 172 23.33 -2.90 -11.21
C SER A 172 22.58 -1.68 -11.78
N GLY A 173 23.34 -0.62 -12.12
CA GLY A 173 22.78 0.65 -12.56
C GLY A 173 22.19 1.45 -11.40
N ALA A 174 21.18 2.25 -11.67
CA ALA A 174 20.43 2.97 -10.66
C ALA A 174 19.51 1.99 -9.89
N ILE A 175 19.57 2.02 -8.56
CA ILE A 175 18.87 1.11 -7.65
C ILE A 175 18.15 1.94 -6.60
N ASP A 176 16.84 1.77 -6.47
CA ASP A 176 15.99 2.24 -5.36
C ASP A 176 14.98 1.14 -5.04
N CYS A 177 15.40 0.18 -4.23
CA CYS A 177 14.64 -1.02 -3.95
C CYS A 177 14.78 -1.46 -2.49
N THR A 178 13.89 -2.34 -2.06
CA THR A 178 14.02 -3.12 -0.84
C THR A 178 14.35 -4.56 -1.24
N VAL A 179 15.37 -5.13 -0.59
CA VAL A 179 15.75 -6.54 -0.72
C VAL A 179 15.39 -7.25 0.56
N ASP A 180 14.59 -8.31 0.45
CA ASP A 180 14.36 -9.30 1.51
C ASP A 180 15.15 -10.56 1.16
N TYR A 181 16.02 -11.00 2.06
CA TYR A 181 16.93 -12.12 1.81
C TYR A 181 16.33 -13.50 2.15
N GLY A 182 15.07 -13.54 2.61
CA GLY A 182 14.34 -14.77 2.88
C GLY A 182 14.74 -15.49 4.16
N ASP A 183 15.55 -14.88 5.01
CA ASP A 183 15.97 -15.38 6.33
C ASP A 183 15.49 -14.49 7.49
N GLY A 184 14.62 -13.53 7.20
CA GLY A 184 14.08 -12.54 8.13
C GLY A 184 14.85 -11.22 8.16
N TYR A 185 15.92 -11.08 7.37
CA TYR A 185 16.63 -9.82 7.19
C TYR A 185 16.24 -9.15 5.86
N SER A 186 16.00 -7.86 5.92
CA SER A 186 15.75 -7.02 4.75
C SER A 186 16.48 -5.69 4.85
N GLU A 187 16.80 -5.09 3.70
CA GLU A 187 17.43 -3.78 3.64
C GLU A 187 16.87 -2.93 2.50
N LYS A 188 16.89 -1.62 2.69
CA LYS A 188 16.58 -0.65 1.64
C LYS A 188 17.88 -0.16 0.99
N LEU A 189 17.94 -0.24 -0.34
CA LEU A 189 19.05 0.19 -1.17
C LEU A 189 18.63 1.38 -2.02
N ALA A 190 19.40 2.49 -1.93
CA ALA A 190 19.24 3.67 -2.77
C ALA A 190 20.64 4.13 -3.24
N LEU A 191 21.12 3.57 -4.35
CA LEU A 191 22.48 3.77 -4.83
C LEU A 191 22.60 3.54 -6.35
N THR A 192 23.75 3.89 -6.90
CA THR A 192 24.09 3.57 -8.30
C THR A 192 25.33 2.71 -8.34
N LEU A 193 25.21 1.52 -8.94
CA LEU A 193 26.32 0.60 -9.17
C LEU A 193 26.78 0.66 -10.63
N ASN A 194 28.07 0.87 -10.83
CA ASN A 194 28.69 0.76 -12.15
C ASN A 194 29.20 -0.67 -12.34
N PRO A 195 28.69 -1.45 -13.29
CA PRO A 195 29.15 -2.81 -13.53
C PRO A 195 30.66 -2.90 -13.83
N ALA A 196 31.25 -1.84 -14.38
CA ALA A 196 32.67 -1.82 -14.72
C ALA A 196 33.60 -1.63 -13.51
N THR A 197 33.11 -1.15 -12.37
CA THR A 197 33.95 -0.86 -11.18
C THR A 197 33.93 -1.98 -10.13
N GLY A 198 33.13 -3.03 -10.33
CA GLY A 198 33.05 -4.19 -9.43
C GLY A 198 32.43 -3.91 -8.05
N SER A 199 31.70 -2.80 -7.89
CA SER A 199 30.87 -2.58 -6.70
C SER A 199 29.68 -3.53 -6.73
N LEU A 200 29.47 -4.28 -5.65
CA LEU A 200 28.53 -5.41 -5.61
C LEU A 200 27.70 -5.39 -4.33
N ILE A 201 26.44 -5.81 -4.44
CA ILE A 201 25.59 -6.11 -3.28
C ILE A 201 25.79 -7.59 -2.94
N ASN A 202 26.28 -7.87 -1.74
CA ASN A 202 26.53 -9.22 -1.30
C ASN A 202 25.94 -9.47 0.08
N TYR A 203 25.54 -10.74 0.31
CA TYR A 203 24.93 -11.18 1.55
C TYR A 203 25.46 -12.57 1.91
N GLU A 204 25.71 -12.82 3.20
CA GLU A 204 26.22 -14.09 3.72
C GLU A 204 25.21 -14.74 4.63
N TYR A 205 24.78 -15.97 4.28
CA TYR A 205 23.86 -16.76 5.09
C TYR A 205 24.61 -17.55 6.14
N ALA A 206 24.19 -17.43 7.39
CA ALA A 206 24.77 -18.20 8.50
C ALA A 206 24.50 -19.71 8.36
N GLU A 207 23.31 -20.07 7.93
CA GLU A 207 22.84 -21.45 7.81
C GLU A 207 22.76 -21.89 6.35
N ALA A 208 22.93 -23.20 6.12
CA ALA A 208 22.66 -23.78 4.80
C ALA A 208 21.16 -23.82 4.54
N GLY A 209 20.74 -23.49 3.31
CA GLY A 209 19.32 -23.48 3.00
C GLY A 209 19.01 -23.15 1.55
N VAL A 210 17.71 -23.15 1.26
CA VAL A 210 17.13 -22.58 0.05
C VAL A 210 16.41 -21.30 0.45
N TYR A 211 16.80 -20.19 -0.14
CA TYR A 211 16.29 -18.85 0.19
C TYR A 211 15.69 -18.20 -1.03
N GLU A 212 14.52 -17.63 -0.88
CA GLU A 212 13.89 -16.79 -1.89
C GLU A 212 14.22 -15.33 -1.58
N VAL A 213 15.09 -14.75 -2.38
CA VAL A 213 15.46 -13.34 -2.29
C VAL A 213 14.46 -12.53 -3.11
N SER A 214 13.73 -11.64 -2.43
CA SER A 214 12.73 -10.78 -3.04
C SER A 214 13.28 -9.36 -3.20
N VAL A 215 13.13 -8.79 -4.40
CA VAL A 215 13.52 -7.41 -4.73
C VAL A 215 12.29 -6.64 -5.16
N SER A 216 11.92 -5.62 -4.41
CA SER A 216 10.78 -4.72 -4.70
C SER A 216 11.25 -3.28 -4.86
N GLY A 217 10.69 -2.55 -5.83
CA GLY A 217 11.11 -1.18 -6.14
C GLY A 217 11.71 -1.07 -7.53
N SER A 218 12.79 -0.31 -7.71
CA SER A 218 13.39 -0.04 -9.02
C SER A 218 14.84 -0.51 -9.11
N VAL A 219 15.15 -1.24 -10.18
CA VAL A 219 16.50 -1.70 -10.54
C VAL A 219 16.68 -1.50 -12.04
N GLU A 220 17.65 -0.68 -12.43
CA GLU A 220 17.87 -0.37 -13.84
C GLU A 220 18.34 -1.57 -14.65
N GLN A 221 19.22 -2.41 -14.08
CA GLN A 221 19.86 -3.50 -14.81
C GLN A 221 20.11 -4.71 -13.92
N LEU A 222 19.93 -5.92 -14.48
CA LEU A 222 20.55 -7.13 -13.95
C LEU A 222 21.88 -7.39 -14.64
N TYR A 223 22.94 -7.74 -13.85
CA TYR A 223 24.28 -7.94 -14.34
C TYR A 223 25.11 -8.83 -13.41
N SER A 224 25.73 -9.89 -13.93
CA SER A 224 26.51 -10.86 -13.15
C SER A 224 27.90 -11.20 -13.72
N LEU A 225 28.40 -10.45 -14.71
CA LEU A 225 29.69 -10.78 -15.32
C LEU A 225 30.87 -10.40 -14.44
N GLN A 226 31.01 -9.11 -14.11
CA GLN A 226 32.22 -8.60 -13.48
C GLN A 226 32.08 -8.59 -11.94
N GLY A 227 33.12 -9.08 -11.24
CA GLY A 227 33.14 -9.15 -9.78
C GLY A 227 32.38 -10.32 -9.17
N HIS A 228 31.47 -10.98 -9.91
CA HIS A 228 30.77 -12.16 -9.43
C HIS A 228 31.68 -13.40 -9.51
N SER A 229 31.85 -14.14 -8.40
CA SER A 229 32.59 -15.38 -8.39
C SER A 229 31.77 -16.52 -9.04
N GLU A 230 32.43 -17.55 -9.55
CA GLU A 230 31.74 -18.77 -10.02
C GLU A 230 30.88 -19.39 -8.92
N THR A 231 31.39 -19.39 -7.69
CA THR A 231 30.69 -19.94 -6.52
C THR A 231 29.38 -19.21 -6.26
N SER A 232 29.42 -17.86 -6.22
CA SER A 232 28.20 -17.06 -6.03
C SER A 232 27.17 -17.25 -7.15
N ARG A 233 27.62 -17.32 -8.41
CA ARG A 233 26.74 -17.60 -9.56
C ARG A 233 26.10 -18.99 -9.47
N SER A 234 26.84 -20.00 -8.99
CA SER A 234 26.37 -21.36 -8.87
C SER A 234 25.31 -21.56 -7.77
N TYR A 235 25.17 -20.62 -6.84
CA TYR A 235 24.12 -20.69 -5.82
C TYR A 235 22.73 -20.32 -6.33
N LEU A 236 22.61 -19.57 -7.44
CA LEU A 236 21.34 -19.25 -8.06
C LEU A 236 20.77 -20.48 -8.75
N THR A 237 19.58 -20.94 -8.30
CA THR A 237 18.95 -22.18 -8.79
C THR A 237 17.68 -21.95 -9.60
N ALA A 238 16.96 -20.86 -9.35
CA ALA A 238 15.78 -20.48 -10.12
C ALA A 238 15.54 -18.96 -10.11
N VAL A 239 14.90 -18.47 -11.15
CA VAL A 239 14.10 -17.26 -11.07
C VAL A 239 12.67 -17.72 -10.85
N LYS A 240 12.05 -17.30 -9.74
CA LYS A 240 10.68 -17.69 -9.35
C LYS A 240 9.64 -16.74 -9.93
N GLN A 241 10.00 -15.46 -10.01
CA GLN A 241 9.15 -14.39 -10.51
C GLN A 241 10.01 -13.27 -11.09
N TRP A 242 9.64 -12.75 -12.26
CA TRP A 242 10.34 -11.61 -12.87
C TRP A 242 10.00 -10.30 -12.16
N GLY A 243 8.77 -10.16 -11.71
CA GLY A 243 8.28 -8.94 -11.11
C GLY A 243 8.21 -7.75 -12.09
N ASN A 244 8.03 -6.56 -11.55
CA ASN A 244 8.16 -5.33 -12.32
C ASN A 244 9.02 -4.34 -11.53
N VAL A 245 10.33 -4.46 -11.70
CA VAL A 245 11.35 -3.65 -11.03
C VAL A 245 11.97 -2.61 -11.98
N ASN A 246 11.27 -2.26 -13.06
CA ASN A 246 11.67 -1.22 -14.04
C ASN A 246 12.99 -1.51 -14.79
N LEU A 247 13.26 -2.78 -15.14
CA LEU A 247 14.45 -3.16 -15.87
C LEU A 247 14.52 -2.51 -17.26
N THR A 248 15.69 -1.98 -17.61
CA THR A 248 16.01 -1.46 -18.96
C THR A 248 17.03 -2.31 -19.69
N SER A 249 17.77 -3.17 -18.97
CA SER A 249 18.80 -4.03 -19.53
C SER A 249 18.92 -5.36 -18.80
N MET A 250 19.08 -6.42 -19.59
CA MET A 250 19.40 -7.79 -19.16
C MET A 250 20.80 -8.21 -19.64
N TYR A 251 21.67 -7.25 -19.96
CA TYR A 251 23.01 -7.51 -20.46
C TYR A 251 23.85 -8.25 -19.42
N TYR A 252 24.25 -9.51 -19.73
CA TYR A 252 24.91 -10.45 -18.81
C TYR A 252 24.16 -10.69 -17.48
N ALA A 253 22.85 -10.63 -17.47
CA ALA A 253 22.03 -10.71 -16.24
C ALA A 253 22.35 -11.95 -15.39
N PHE A 254 22.43 -13.12 -16.01
CA PHE A 254 22.67 -14.42 -15.35
C PHE A 254 23.84 -15.17 -15.98
N TYR A 255 24.88 -14.43 -16.38
CA TYR A 255 26.04 -14.98 -17.02
C TYR A 255 26.74 -16.04 -16.16
N LEU A 256 26.94 -17.26 -16.71
CA LEU A 256 27.55 -18.41 -16.04
C LEU A 256 26.82 -18.87 -14.75
N CYS A 257 25.51 -18.60 -14.58
CA CYS A 257 24.72 -19.18 -13.52
C CYS A 257 24.43 -20.67 -13.84
N SER A 258 25.43 -21.52 -13.65
CA SER A 258 25.43 -22.92 -14.14
C SER A 258 24.35 -23.80 -13.50
N ASN A 259 23.87 -23.47 -12.30
CA ASN A 259 22.82 -24.20 -11.59
C ASN A 259 21.43 -23.60 -11.75
N LEU A 260 21.27 -22.53 -12.54
CA LEU A 260 19.98 -21.97 -12.88
C LEU A 260 19.22 -22.99 -13.77
N LYS A 261 18.11 -23.53 -13.26
CA LYS A 261 17.34 -24.61 -13.90
C LYS A 261 16.05 -24.14 -14.51
N THR A 262 15.39 -23.18 -13.89
CA THR A 262 14.04 -22.76 -14.25
C THR A 262 13.92 -21.24 -14.32
N LEU A 263 13.12 -20.79 -15.29
CA LEU A 263 12.67 -19.42 -15.45
C LEU A 263 11.13 -19.41 -15.41
N PRO A 264 10.49 -18.41 -14.81
CA PRO A 264 9.04 -18.28 -14.82
C PRO A 264 8.54 -17.71 -16.15
N GLU A 265 7.26 -17.89 -16.43
CA GLU A 265 6.56 -17.16 -17.50
C GLU A 265 6.63 -15.66 -17.21
N ASN A 266 6.77 -14.84 -18.25
CA ASN A 266 6.66 -13.39 -18.14
C ASN A 266 5.19 -13.00 -18.30
N THR A 267 4.51 -12.78 -17.18
CA THR A 267 3.08 -12.46 -17.11
C THR A 267 2.80 -11.02 -16.68
N THR A 268 3.85 -10.22 -16.40
CA THR A 268 3.75 -8.91 -15.75
C THR A 268 4.42 -7.78 -16.50
N ASP A 269 4.63 -7.93 -17.82
CA ASP A 269 5.35 -6.96 -18.67
C ASP A 269 6.72 -6.53 -18.09
N SER A 270 7.36 -7.44 -17.35
CA SER A 270 8.61 -7.20 -16.60
C SER A 270 9.74 -6.64 -17.47
N PHE A 271 9.67 -6.86 -18.77
CA PHE A 271 10.70 -6.47 -19.74
C PHE A 271 10.23 -5.43 -20.75
N ALA A 272 9.14 -4.70 -20.49
CA ALA A 272 8.59 -3.69 -21.40
C ALA A 272 9.60 -2.58 -21.75
N GLU A 273 10.49 -2.24 -20.83
CA GLU A 273 11.54 -1.22 -21.03
C GLU A 273 12.91 -1.79 -21.40
N VAL A 274 13.05 -3.12 -21.44
CA VAL A 274 14.32 -3.78 -21.73
C VAL A 274 14.70 -3.61 -23.20
N THR A 275 15.92 -3.17 -23.44
CA THR A 275 16.48 -2.97 -24.80
C THR A 275 17.41 -4.07 -25.25
N THR A 276 17.96 -4.88 -24.32
CA THR A 276 18.93 -5.93 -24.66
C THR A 276 18.85 -7.13 -23.73
N PHE A 277 18.91 -8.33 -24.30
CA PHE A 277 19.17 -9.62 -23.63
C PHE A 277 20.52 -10.22 -24.03
N LYS A 278 21.42 -9.39 -24.54
CA LYS A 278 22.74 -9.85 -24.98
C LYS A 278 23.48 -10.55 -23.86
N TYR A 279 23.81 -11.84 -24.10
CA TYR A 279 24.49 -12.74 -23.16
C TYR A 279 23.74 -12.94 -21.82
N ALA A 280 22.44 -12.67 -21.77
CA ALA A 280 21.68 -12.65 -20.52
C ALA A 280 21.75 -13.99 -19.77
N PHE A 281 21.72 -15.09 -20.46
CA PHE A 281 21.77 -16.47 -19.92
C PHE A 281 22.96 -17.26 -20.47
N GLU A 282 24.01 -16.60 -20.99
CA GLU A 282 25.16 -17.33 -21.51
C GLU A 282 25.80 -18.18 -20.41
N GLY A 283 25.97 -19.49 -20.70
CA GLY A 283 26.60 -20.42 -19.76
C GLY A 283 25.69 -20.90 -18.63
N CYS A 284 24.40 -20.65 -18.69
CA CYS A 284 23.40 -21.28 -17.80
C CYS A 284 23.24 -22.75 -18.19
N SER A 285 24.27 -23.57 -17.94
CA SER A 285 24.33 -24.96 -18.41
C SER A 285 23.27 -25.87 -17.79
N GLY A 286 22.70 -25.49 -16.66
CA GLY A 286 21.60 -26.21 -15.99
C GLY A 286 20.20 -25.88 -16.48
N LEU A 287 20.05 -24.84 -17.34
CA LEU A 287 18.74 -24.39 -17.82
C LEU A 287 18.14 -25.43 -18.79
N GLN A 288 16.93 -25.92 -18.46
CA GLN A 288 16.30 -27.04 -19.18
C GLN A 288 15.23 -26.59 -20.16
N THR A 289 14.57 -25.47 -19.90
CA THR A 289 13.46 -24.97 -20.71
C THR A 289 13.45 -23.45 -20.75
N ILE A 290 12.97 -22.90 -21.85
CA ILE A 290 12.68 -21.45 -21.98
C ILE A 290 11.15 -21.31 -21.99
N PRO A 291 10.56 -20.53 -21.06
CA PRO A 291 9.11 -20.29 -21.06
C PRO A 291 8.65 -19.64 -22.37
N ALA A 292 7.49 -20.03 -22.87
CA ALA A 292 6.97 -19.51 -24.13
C ALA A 292 6.71 -18.00 -24.11
N SER A 293 6.35 -17.46 -22.94
CA SER A 293 6.08 -16.03 -22.74
C SER A 293 7.31 -15.21 -22.34
N LEU A 294 8.51 -15.79 -22.22
CA LEU A 294 9.69 -15.09 -21.69
C LEU A 294 9.91 -13.71 -22.36
N PHE A 295 9.70 -13.62 -23.66
CA PHE A 295 9.86 -12.41 -24.45
C PHE A 295 8.54 -11.69 -24.76
N SER A 296 7.44 -12.03 -24.09
CA SER A 296 6.19 -11.29 -24.25
C SER A 296 6.35 -9.86 -23.77
N GLY A 297 5.83 -8.88 -24.54
CA GLY A 297 5.92 -7.45 -24.20
C GLY A 297 7.31 -6.85 -24.38
N CYS A 298 8.28 -7.56 -24.99
CA CYS A 298 9.66 -7.07 -25.19
C CYS A 298 9.83 -6.22 -26.47
N ASP A 299 8.94 -5.26 -26.71
CA ASP A 299 8.89 -4.49 -27.98
C ASP A 299 10.10 -3.57 -28.21
N LYS A 300 10.87 -3.27 -27.17
CA LYS A 300 12.07 -2.40 -27.25
C LYS A 300 13.38 -3.16 -27.43
N VAL A 301 13.33 -4.49 -27.42
CA VAL A 301 14.54 -5.31 -27.53
C VAL A 301 15.13 -5.24 -28.93
N THR A 302 16.39 -4.86 -29.01
CA THR A 302 17.15 -4.76 -30.28
C THR A 302 18.37 -5.68 -30.35
N ASP A 303 18.80 -6.27 -29.22
CA ASP A 303 20.00 -7.13 -29.19
C ASP A 303 19.77 -8.34 -28.28
N VAL A 304 19.82 -9.53 -28.90
CA VAL A 304 19.72 -10.84 -28.22
C VAL A 304 20.94 -11.71 -28.48
N LEU A 305 22.06 -11.10 -28.91
CA LEU A 305 23.28 -11.82 -29.25
C LEU A 305 23.74 -12.72 -28.09
N GLY A 306 23.93 -14.00 -28.37
CA GLY A 306 24.46 -14.95 -27.40
C GLY A 306 23.58 -15.22 -26.19
N CYS A 307 22.30 -14.82 -26.20
CA CYS A 307 21.39 -14.88 -25.05
C CYS A 307 21.42 -16.23 -24.33
N PHE A 308 21.40 -17.35 -25.07
CA PHE A 308 21.43 -18.73 -24.53
C PHE A 308 22.67 -19.52 -24.99
N THR A 309 23.75 -18.85 -25.36
CA THR A 309 25.01 -19.52 -25.73
C THR A 309 25.51 -20.36 -24.57
N LYS A 310 25.94 -21.61 -24.84
CA LYS A 310 26.43 -22.57 -23.82
C LYS A 310 25.37 -23.02 -22.78
N CYS A 311 24.09 -22.92 -23.05
CA CYS A 311 23.03 -23.52 -22.26
C CYS A 311 22.90 -25.01 -22.65
N ALA A 312 23.79 -25.84 -22.12
CA ALA A 312 23.97 -27.21 -22.60
C ALA A 312 22.81 -28.17 -22.28
N SER A 313 21.89 -27.79 -21.40
CA SER A 313 20.72 -28.60 -21.02
C SER A 313 19.42 -28.20 -21.73
N LEU A 314 19.43 -27.14 -22.56
CA LEU A 314 18.30 -26.73 -23.41
C LEU A 314 18.10 -27.65 -24.60
#